data_b42f97190abcbd26b353e5b02612de7d
#
_entry.id   b42f97190abcbd26b353e5b02612de7d
#
_cell.length_a   1.000
_cell.length_b   1.000
_cell.length_c   1.000
_cell.angle_alpha   90.00
_cell.angle_beta   90.00
_cell.angle_gamma   90.00
#
_symmetry.space_group_name_H-M   'P 1'
#
loop_
_entity.id
_entity.type
_entity.pdbx_description
1 polymer ?
#
loop_
_entity_poly.entity_id
_entity_poly.type
_entity_poly.pdbx_seq_one_letter_code
_entity_poly.pdbx_strand_id
1 'polypeptide(L)'
;MKVKITGYGAPVGNLQKNEVDALVRSLKLKDYLRENRLTAGTPLEVTWISEDWDSIAALVKQSDMMFREATLDLIGNVDIDKGRERMLMHLADGKPYKYLAEKIFPEVMRVDYRIEYTRQPLDAAESLRLFRTGERRALRLNEFFTVAGSYPQGSTEYNDVLDLAARLFPDSPEANINAAAVALTKGETAKARRYLERFATLPMAYNNMGILCLQEGNRDKAEVYLTMAAAAGVKQADKALKELKR
;
A
#
# COMPACT_ATOMS: atom_id res chain seq x y z
N MET A 1 5.29 7.09 -19.16
CA MET A 1 6.28 6.91 -18.10
C MET A 1 6.87 8.26 -17.73
N LYS A 2 7.06 8.55 -16.45
CA LYS A 2 7.69 9.76 -15.91
C LYS A 2 8.58 9.33 -14.74
N VAL A 3 9.73 9.93 -14.58
CA VAL A 3 10.59 9.69 -13.42
C VAL A 3 10.66 10.97 -12.59
N LYS A 4 10.30 10.88 -11.33
CA LYS A 4 10.43 11.95 -10.34
C LYS A 4 11.63 11.64 -9.45
N ILE A 5 12.54 12.59 -9.34
CA ILE A 5 13.77 12.51 -8.55
C ILE A 5 13.68 13.54 -7.43
N THR A 6 13.85 13.13 -6.20
CA THR A 6 13.81 14.03 -5.04
C THR A 6 15.10 13.91 -4.24
N GLY A 7 15.82 15.03 -4.13
CA GLY A 7 16.99 15.14 -3.25
C GLY A 7 16.56 15.60 -1.84
N TYR A 8 17.13 15.00 -0.83
CA TYR A 8 16.84 15.32 0.57
C TYR A 8 18.07 15.85 1.26
N GLY A 9 17.89 16.89 2.05
CA GLY A 9 18.88 17.49 2.93
C GLY A 9 18.57 17.26 4.40
N ALA A 10 19.54 17.59 5.22
CA ALA A 10 19.44 17.63 6.67
C ALA A 10 19.92 19.00 7.17
N PRO A 11 19.54 19.42 8.37
CA PRO A 11 19.94 20.70 8.94
C PRO A 11 21.42 20.70 9.38
N VAL A 12 22.33 20.75 8.38
CA VAL A 12 23.80 20.73 8.57
C VAL A 12 24.42 22.06 8.08
N GLY A 13 23.99 23.16 8.63
CA GLY A 13 24.40 24.45 8.19
C GLY A 13 23.27 25.45 8.10
N ASN A 14 23.32 26.39 7.15
CA ASN A 14 22.19 27.27 6.93
C ASN A 14 21.23 26.66 5.88
N LEU A 15 19.96 27.07 5.94
CA LEU A 15 18.88 26.55 5.08
C LEU A 15 19.24 26.66 3.58
N GLN A 16 19.83 27.76 3.14
CA GLN A 16 20.21 27.96 1.73
C GLN A 16 21.25 26.92 1.27
N LYS A 17 22.24 26.62 2.11
CA LYS A 17 23.23 25.57 1.82
C LYS A 17 22.58 24.21 1.75
N ASN A 18 21.71 23.89 2.72
CA ASN A 18 20.99 22.61 2.75
C ASN A 18 20.11 22.44 1.50
N GLU A 19 19.47 23.51 1.03
CA GLU A 19 18.71 23.53 -0.20
C GLU A 19 19.57 23.21 -1.43
N VAL A 20 20.72 23.92 -1.59
CA VAL A 20 21.64 23.68 -2.70
C VAL A 20 22.18 22.25 -2.66
N ASP A 21 22.56 21.75 -1.51
CA ASP A 21 23.07 20.37 -1.36
C ASP A 21 22.02 19.31 -1.73
N ALA A 22 20.76 19.50 -1.34
CA ALA A 22 19.65 18.64 -1.70
C ALA A 22 19.36 18.66 -3.21
N LEU A 23 19.33 19.87 -3.81
CA LEU A 23 19.17 20.04 -5.25
C LEU A 23 20.31 19.36 -6.03
N VAL A 24 21.57 19.59 -5.63
CA VAL A 24 22.74 18.99 -6.29
C VAL A 24 22.68 17.46 -6.26
N ARG A 25 22.22 16.84 -5.16
CA ARG A 25 22.04 15.39 -5.09
C ARG A 25 21.05 14.91 -6.15
N SER A 26 19.91 15.59 -6.31
CA SER A 26 18.91 15.19 -7.30
C SER A 26 19.38 15.42 -8.74
N LEU A 27 20.11 16.50 -9.00
CA LEU A 27 20.70 16.77 -10.32
C LEU A 27 21.77 15.73 -10.71
N LYS A 28 22.63 15.33 -9.77
CA LYS A 28 23.62 14.27 -10.01
C LYS A 28 22.97 12.95 -10.44
N LEU A 29 21.90 12.54 -9.76
CA LEU A 29 21.17 11.32 -10.18
C LEU A 29 20.52 11.50 -11.55
N LYS A 30 19.91 12.65 -11.83
CA LYS A 30 19.33 12.95 -13.14
C LYS A 30 20.38 12.85 -14.25
N ASP A 31 21.56 13.44 -14.04
CA ASP A 31 22.62 13.43 -15.04
C ASP A 31 23.16 12.01 -15.25
N TYR A 32 23.38 11.25 -14.17
CA TYR A 32 23.75 9.85 -14.24
C TYR A 32 22.74 9.01 -15.05
N LEU A 33 21.43 9.18 -14.80
CA LEU A 33 20.38 8.47 -15.54
C LEU A 33 20.39 8.82 -17.04
N ARG A 34 20.66 10.07 -17.41
CA ARG A 34 20.75 10.53 -18.79
C ARG A 34 22.00 10.02 -19.51
N GLU A 35 23.15 10.16 -18.89
CA GLU A 35 24.45 9.72 -19.44
C GLU A 35 24.47 8.21 -19.71
N ASN A 36 23.87 7.44 -18.83
CA ASN A 36 23.77 5.99 -18.98
C ASN A 36 22.55 5.53 -19.81
N ARG A 37 21.81 6.47 -20.42
CA ARG A 37 20.61 6.20 -21.25
C ARG A 37 19.52 5.38 -20.57
N LEU A 38 19.48 5.37 -19.23
CA LEU A 38 18.53 4.57 -18.44
C LEU A 38 17.09 5.10 -18.53
N THR A 39 16.94 6.35 -19.00
CA THR A 39 15.65 7.04 -19.09
C THR A 39 15.47 7.71 -20.46
N ALA A 40 15.98 7.11 -21.52
CA ALA A 40 15.90 7.67 -22.88
C ALA A 40 14.43 7.98 -23.26
N GLY A 41 14.16 9.24 -23.66
CA GLY A 41 12.81 9.69 -24.02
C GLY A 41 11.82 9.86 -22.86
N THR A 42 12.24 9.63 -21.61
CA THR A 42 11.36 9.76 -20.43
C THR A 42 11.53 11.14 -19.80
N PRO A 43 10.43 11.87 -19.50
CA PRO A 43 10.48 13.10 -18.71
C PRO A 43 11.06 12.85 -17.32
N LEU A 44 12.05 13.65 -16.91
CA LEU A 44 12.64 13.65 -15.59
C LEU A 44 12.21 14.92 -14.85
N GLU A 45 11.47 14.77 -13.77
CA GLU A 45 11.13 15.84 -12.85
C GLU A 45 12.10 15.82 -11.67
N VAL A 46 12.67 16.98 -11.35
CA VAL A 46 13.59 17.14 -10.21
C VAL A 46 12.92 17.98 -9.15
N THR A 47 12.94 17.48 -7.93
CA THR A 47 12.46 18.18 -6.74
C THR A 47 13.50 18.02 -5.61
N TRP A 48 13.38 18.83 -4.57
CA TRP A 48 14.24 18.73 -3.39
C TRP A 48 13.50 19.14 -2.14
N ILE A 49 13.98 18.65 -1.01
CA ILE A 49 13.57 19.03 0.34
C ILE A 49 14.84 19.45 1.08
N SER A 50 14.93 20.72 1.45
CA SER A 50 16.13 21.32 2.05
C SER A 50 16.50 20.66 3.38
N GLU A 51 15.50 20.36 4.21
CA GLU A 51 15.63 19.72 5.52
C GLU A 51 14.44 18.75 5.71
N ASP A 52 14.74 17.46 5.67
CA ASP A 52 13.72 16.39 5.76
C ASP A 52 13.39 16.08 7.22
N TRP A 53 12.75 17.03 7.89
CA TRP A 53 12.34 16.88 9.28
C TRP A 53 11.33 15.76 9.53
N ASP A 54 10.54 15.40 8.54
CA ASP A 54 9.60 14.26 8.64
C ASP A 54 10.35 12.94 8.76
N SER A 55 11.36 12.72 7.91
CA SER A 55 12.23 11.55 8.02
C SER A 55 13.07 11.56 9.29
N ILE A 56 13.57 12.74 9.70
CA ILE A 56 14.29 12.89 10.98
C ILE A 56 13.39 12.46 12.13
N ALA A 57 12.17 12.96 12.21
CA ALA A 57 11.21 12.57 13.25
C ALA A 57 10.90 11.08 13.26
N ALA A 58 10.72 10.50 12.06
CA ALA A 58 10.45 9.06 11.92
C ALA A 58 11.62 8.20 12.44
N LEU A 59 12.86 8.56 12.11
CA LEU A 59 14.06 7.86 12.58
C LEU A 59 14.27 8.05 14.08
N VAL A 60 14.08 9.27 14.60
CA VAL A 60 14.14 9.56 16.03
C VAL A 60 13.14 8.70 16.80
N LYS A 61 11.91 8.58 16.31
CA LYS A 61 10.86 7.75 16.94
C LYS A 61 11.26 6.29 17.07
N GLN A 62 12.04 5.78 16.12
CA GLN A 62 12.52 4.39 16.10
C GLN A 62 13.84 4.17 16.84
N SER A 63 14.53 5.25 17.21
CA SER A 63 15.85 5.21 17.83
C SER A 63 15.77 4.99 19.36
N ASP A 64 16.91 4.64 19.93
CA ASP A 64 17.16 4.54 21.38
C ASP A 64 17.77 5.80 21.98
N MET A 65 17.72 6.94 21.24
CA MET A 65 18.35 8.19 21.69
C MET A 65 17.80 8.69 23.03
N MET A 66 18.69 9.22 23.84
CA MET A 66 18.31 9.95 25.05
C MET A 66 17.53 11.23 24.68
N PHE A 67 16.58 11.61 25.52
CA PHE A 67 15.71 12.79 25.31
C PHE A 67 14.84 12.71 24.04
N ARG A 68 14.54 11.49 23.56
CA ARG A 68 13.75 11.25 22.35
C ARG A 68 12.44 12.03 22.31
N GLU A 69 11.64 11.93 23.39
CA GLU A 69 10.33 12.59 23.45
C GLU A 69 10.46 14.13 23.38
N ALA A 70 11.41 14.73 24.13
CA ALA A 70 11.67 16.16 24.08
C ALA A 70 12.19 16.62 22.70
N THR A 71 12.96 15.77 22.03
CA THR A 71 13.41 16.02 20.66
C THR A 71 12.25 16.01 19.67
N LEU A 72 11.36 15.00 19.76
CA LEU A 72 10.17 14.92 18.92
C LEU A 72 9.19 16.08 19.16
N ASP A 73 9.06 16.50 20.41
CA ASP A 73 8.23 17.66 20.77
C ASP A 73 8.76 18.96 20.13
N LEU A 74 10.07 19.21 20.17
CA LEU A 74 10.68 20.33 19.48
C LEU A 74 10.51 20.25 17.95
N ILE A 75 10.69 19.07 17.36
CA ILE A 75 10.51 18.88 15.91
C ILE A 75 9.05 19.13 15.50
N GLY A 76 8.09 18.70 16.30
CA GLY A 76 6.66 18.82 15.97
C GLY A 76 6.07 20.21 16.26
N ASN A 77 6.55 20.91 17.30
CA ASN A 77 5.88 22.13 17.80
C ASN A 77 6.64 23.43 17.51
N VAL A 78 7.91 23.36 17.08
CA VAL A 78 8.70 24.55 16.75
C VAL A 78 8.95 24.60 15.25
N ASP A 79 8.53 25.68 14.60
CA ASP A 79 8.80 25.89 13.17
C ASP A 79 10.30 26.08 12.90
N ILE A 80 10.74 25.77 11.68
CA ILE A 80 12.15 25.86 11.25
C ILE A 80 12.65 27.32 11.42
N ASP A 81 11.88 28.29 10.96
CA ASP A 81 12.16 29.71 11.02
C ASP A 81 12.17 30.29 12.45
N LYS A 82 11.50 29.61 13.38
CA LYS A 82 11.52 29.95 14.82
C LYS A 82 12.72 29.39 15.58
N GLY A 83 13.66 28.78 14.87
CA GLY A 83 14.92 28.33 15.43
C GLY A 83 14.88 26.94 16.05
N ARG A 84 14.11 26.03 15.48
CA ARG A 84 14.03 24.61 15.85
C ARG A 84 15.41 24.00 16.06
N GLU A 85 16.30 24.15 15.10
CA GLU A 85 17.67 23.61 15.16
C GLU A 85 18.43 24.16 16.36
N ARG A 86 18.38 25.49 16.58
CA ARG A 86 19.04 26.13 17.71
C ARG A 86 18.52 25.65 19.07
N MET A 87 17.19 25.41 19.17
CA MET A 87 16.60 24.84 20.38
C MET A 87 17.10 23.41 20.63
N LEU A 88 17.23 22.60 19.59
CA LEU A 88 17.83 21.27 19.69
C LEU A 88 19.28 21.29 20.10
N MET A 89 20.07 22.30 19.65
CA MET A 89 21.46 22.51 20.06
C MET A 89 21.58 22.88 21.55
N HIS A 90 20.56 23.48 22.12
CA HIS A 90 20.57 23.86 23.56
C HIS A 90 19.88 22.80 24.45
N LEU A 91 19.11 21.88 23.88
CA LEU A 91 18.44 20.84 24.64
C LEU A 91 19.48 19.91 25.29
N ALA A 92 19.43 19.76 26.61
CA ALA A 92 20.30 18.85 27.38
C ALA A 92 21.78 18.94 26.98
N ASP A 93 22.33 20.17 26.98
CA ASP A 93 23.72 20.48 26.61
C ASP A 93 24.12 20.01 25.22
N GLY A 94 23.17 19.99 24.28
CA GLY A 94 23.38 19.60 22.87
C GLY A 94 23.52 18.11 22.60
N LYS A 95 23.31 17.27 23.61
CA LYS A 95 23.41 15.80 23.44
C LYS A 95 22.46 15.24 22.36
N PRO A 96 21.17 15.65 22.32
CA PRO A 96 20.26 15.24 21.25
C PRO A 96 20.74 15.68 19.87
N TYR A 97 21.17 16.94 19.72
CA TYR A 97 21.63 17.45 18.43
C TYR A 97 22.87 16.68 17.94
N LYS A 98 23.81 16.38 18.84
CA LYS A 98 25.00 15.59 18.51
C LYS A 98 24.60 14.19 18.00
N TYR A 99 23.65 13.54 18.66
CA TYR A 99 23.14 12.24 18.21
C TYR A 99 22.51 12.37 16.82
N LEU A 100 21.68 13.40 16.60
CA LEU A 100 21.08 13.66 15.29
C LEU A 100 22.15 13.84 14.21
N ALA A 101 23.17 14.66 14.48
CA ALA A 101 24.22 14.95 13.52
C ALA A 101 25.07 13.71 13.17
N GLU A 102 25.35 12.85 14.13
CA GLU A 102 26.21 11.68 13.96
C GLU A 102 25.47 10.45 13.41
N LYS A 103 24.18 10.28 13.72
CA LYS A 103 23.44 9.05 13.45
C LYS A 103 22.25 9.24 12.50
N ILE A 104 21.52 10.34 12.58
CA ILE A 104 20.27 10.53 11.86
C ILE A 104 20.47 11.35 10.58
N PHE A 105 21.16 12.49 10.64
CA PHE A 105 21.33 13.36 9.48
C PHE A 105 22.01 12.68 8.29
N PRO A 106 23.03 11.83 8.47
CA PRO A 106 23.60 11.09 7.34
C PRO A 106 22.60 10.18 6.61
N GLU A 107 21.64 9.58 7.34
CA GLU A 107 20.63 8.69 6.75
C GLU A 107 19.57 9.45 5.96
N VAL A 108 19.23 10.68 6.36
CA VAL A 108 18.24 11.49 5.63
C VAL A 108 18.82 12.23 4.43
N MET A 109 20.13 12.42 4.37
CA MET A 109 20.84 13.04 3.23
C MET A 109 20.93 12.06 2.05
N ARG A 110 19.83 11.86 1.34
CA ARG A 110 19.68 10.88 0.26
C ARG A 110 19.09 11.50 -1.00
N VAL A 111 19.01 10.71 -2.05
CA VAL A 111 18.20 10.99 -3.23
C VAL A 111 17.31 9.78 -3.50
N ASP A 112 16.04 10.04 -3.68
CA ASP A 112 15.06 9.04 -4.04
C ASP A 112 14.59 9.24 -5.47
N TYR A 113 14.15 8.18 -6.13
CA TYR A 113 13.45 8.29 -7.39
C TYR A 113 12.17 7.47 -7.38
N ARG A 114 11.16 7.98 -8.08
CA ARG A 114 9.89 7.30 -8.32
C ARG A 114 9.62 7.23 -9.81
N ILE A 115 9.32 6.03 -10.28
CA ILE A 115 8.90 5.82 -11.66
C ILE A 115 7.37 5.77 -11.67
N GLU A 116 6.78 6.72 -12.36
CA GLU A 116 5.33 6.77 -12.63
C GLU A 116 5.11 6.32 -14.07
N TYR A 117 4.34 5.26 -14.26
CA TYR A 117 3.98 4.80 -15.58
C TYR A 117 2.51 4.43 -15.65
N THR A 118 1.87 4.80 -16.75
CA THR A 118 0.53 4.35 -17.08
C THR A 118 0.67 3.20 -18.06
N ARG A 119 0.24 2.03 -17.65
CA ARG A 119 0.12 0.89 -18.55
C ARG A 119 -1.32 0.85 -19.03
N GLN A 120 -1.51 0.78 -20.35
CA GLN A 120 -2.82 0.49 -20.91
C GLN A 120 -3.30 -0.88 -20.38
N PRO A 121 -4.58 -1.01 -20.01
CA PRO A 121 -5.13 -2.31 -19.67
C PRO A 121 -4.91 -3.28 -20.83
N LEU A 122 -4.57 -4.51 -20.53
CA LEU A 122 -4.49 -5.56 -21.54
C LEU A 122 -5.90 -5.93 -21.99
N ASP A 123 -6.06 -6.26 -23.26
CA ASP A 123 -7.29 -6.87 -23.75
C ASP A 123 -7.45 -8.29 -23.21
N ALA A 124 -8.63 -8.89 -23.44
CA ALA A 124 -8.95 -10.22 -22.94
C ALA A 124 -8.05 -11.31 -23.54
N ALA A 125 -7.71 -11.18 -24.83
CA ALA A 125 -6.89 -12.17 -25.53
C ALA A 125 -5.45 -12.17 -24.99
N GLU A 126 -4.86 -11.00 -24.83
CA GLU A 126 -3.50 -10.87 -24.29
C GLU A 126 -3.43 -11.23 -22.80
N SER A 127 -4.44 -10.87 -22.02
CA SER A 127 -4.55 -11.29 -20.61
C SER A 127 -4.58 -12.81 -20.48
N LEU A 128 -5.40 -13.46 -21.31
CA LEU A 128 -5.50 -14.92 -21.33
C LEU A 128 -4.21 -15.58 -21.82
N ARG A 129 -3.54 -14.99 -22.83
CA ARG A 129 -2.25 -15.47 -23.32
C ARG A 129 -1.20 -15.46 -22.19
N LEU A 130 -1.01 -14.32 -21.52
CA LEU A 130 -0.06 -14.17 -20.43
C LEU A 130 -0.37 -15.10 -19.25
N PHE A 131 -1.66 -15.30 -18.97
CA PHE A 131 -2.08 -16.24 -17.93
C PHE A 131 -1.67 -17.68 -18.27
N ARG A 132 -1.87 -18.13 -19.53
CA ARG A 132 -1.56 -19.48 -20.01
C ARG A 132 -0.05 -19.72 -20.16
N THR A 133 0.72 -18.73 -20.58
CA THR A 133 2.19 -18.84 -20.72
C THR A 133 2.95 -18.79 -19.39
N GLY A 134 2.24 -18.55 -18.29
CA GLY A 134 2.85 -18.49 -16.95
C GLY A 134 3.36 -17.11 -16.55
N GLU A 135 3.25 -16.11 -17.41
CA GLU A 135 3.66 -14.71 -17.16
C GLU A 135 2.65 -13.96 -16.25
N ARG A 136 2.08 -14.66 -15.29
CA ARG A 136 0.95 -14.21 -14.46
C ARG A 136 1.27 -13.00 -13.58
N ARG A 137 2.55 -12.79 -13.25
CA ARG A 137 3.00 -11.60 -12.50
C ARG A 137 2.90 -10.30 -13.32
N ALA A 138 2.79 -10.41 -14.63
CA ALA A 138 2.57 -9.28 -15.52
C ALA A 138 1.11 -8.80 -15.49
N LEU A 139 0.17 -9.59 -14.98
CA LEU A 139 -1.24 -9.27 -14.90
C LEU A 139 -1.59 -8.45 -13.66
N ARG A 140 -2.48 -7.46 -13.82
CA ARG A 140 -3.14 -6.75 -12.73
C ARG A 140 -4.39 -7.49 -12.29
N LEU A 141 -4.93 -7.14 -11.14
CA LEU A 141 -6.12 -7.79 -10.59
C LEU A 141 -7.32 -7.78 -11.57
N ASN A 142 -7.60 -6.65 -12.22
CA ASN A 142 -8.70 -6.56 -13.19
C ASN A 142 -8.49 -7.48 -14.39
N GLU A 143 -7.24 -7.71 -14.80
CA GLU A 143 -6.88 -8.63 -15.87
C GLU A 143 -7.07 -10.08 -15.45
N PHE A 144 -6.87 -10.43 -14.16
CA PHE A 144 -7.27 -11.72 -13.61
C PHE A 144 -8.79 -11.93 -13.69
N PHE A 145 -9.59 -10.90 -13.38
CA PHE A 145 -11.05 -11.00 -13.51
C PHE A 145 -11.47 -11.12 -14.97
N THR A 146 -10.80 -10.46 -15.89
CA THR A 146 -10.99 -10.63 -17.33
C THR A 146 -10.70 -12.07 -17.77
N VAL A 147 -9.58 -12.64 -17.29
CA VAL A 147 -9.23 -14.05 -17.56
C VAL A 147 -10.27 -14.99 -16.95
N ALA A 148 -10.70 -14.77 -15.71
CA ALA A 148 -11.76 -15.58 -15.10
C ALA A 148 -13.04 -15.55 -15.95
N GLY A 149 -13.46 -14.35 -16.40
CA GLY A 149 -14.62 -14.18 -17.27
C GLY A 149 -14.53 -14.87 -18.65
N SER A 150 -13.35 -15.33 -19.05
CA SER A 150 -13.15 -16.13 -20.27
C SER A 150 -13.51 -17.61 -20.11
N TYR A 151 -13.80 -18.04 -18.88
CA TYR A 151 -14.22 -19.40 -18.55
C TYR A 151 -15.68 -19.43 -18.06
N PRO A 152 -16.40 -20.55 -18.19
CA PRO A 152 -17.73 -20.68 -17.61
C PRO A 152 -17.69 -20.46 -16.09
N GLN A 153 -18.59 -19.66 -15.58
CA GLN A 153 -18.68 -19.38 -14.13
C GLN A 153 -18.84 -20.70 -13.35
N GLY A 154 -18.02 -20.89 -12.32
CA GLY A 154 -18.01 -22.09 -11.50
C GLY A 154 -17.20 -23.25 -12.08
N SER A 155 -16.65 -23.15 -13.30
CA SER A 155 -15.70 -24.14 -13.82
C SER A 155 -14.43 -24.21 -12.96
N THR A 156 -13.69 -25.28 -13.10
CA THR A 156 -12.41 -25.45 -12.39
C THR A 156 -11.46 -24.31 -12.74
N GLU A 157 -11.34 -23.99 -14.03
CA GLU A 157 -10.48 -22.92 -14.54
C GLU A 157 -10.88 -21.55 -13.98
N TYR A 158 -12.18 -21.23 -13.99
CA TYR A 158 -12.70 -20.00 -13.39
C TYR A 158 -12.30 -19.88 -11.91
N ASN A 159 -12.52 -20.96 -11.15
CA ASN A 159 -12.24 -21.01 -9.73
C ASN A 159 -10.73 -20.90 -9.43
N ASP A 160 -9.89 -21.56 -10.23
CA ASP A 160 -8.44 -21.54 -10.08
C ASP A 160 -7.85 -20.14 -10.34
N VAL A 161 -8.42 -19.41 -11.33
CA VAL A 161 -8.02 -18.02 -11.59
C VAL A 161 -8.32 -17.12 -10.39
N LEU A 162 -9.53 -17.23 -9.81
CA LEU A 162 -9.91 -16.41 -8.65
C LEU A 162 -9.10 -16.76 -7.39
N ASP A 163 -8.83 -18.04 -7.16
CA ASP A 163 -7.99 -18.48 -6.04
C ASP A 163 -6.54 -17.99 -6.20
N LEU A 164 -6.01 -18.01 -7.42
CA LEU A 164 -4.68 -17.47 -7.72
C LEU A 164 -4.64 -15.94 -7.55
N ALA A 165 -5.68 -15.24 -7.99
CA ALA A 165 -5.79 -13.79 -7.81
C ALA A 165 -5.70 -13.41 -6.32
N ALA A 166 -6.43 -14.10 -5.44
CA ALA A 166 -6.37 -13.85 -4.00
C ALA A 166 -4.97 -14.11 -3.40
N ARG A 167 -4.24 -15.12 -3.92
CA ARG A 167 -2.86 -15.40 -3.48
C ARG A 167 -1.85 -14.35 -3.94
N LEU A 168 -2.04 -13.76 -5.13
CA LEU A 168 -1.15 -12.75 -5.68
C LEU A 168 -1.49 -11.33 -5.19
N PHE A 169 -2.74 -11.09 -4.81
CA PHE A 169 -3.24 -9.82 -4.29
C PHE A 169 -3.88 -10.01 -2.90
N PRO A 170 -3.09 -10.42 -1.88
CA PRO A 170 -3.63 -10.79 -0.56
C PRO A 170 -4.29 -9.62 0.18
N ASP A 171 -3.97 -8.39 -0.18
CA ASP A 171 -4.51 -7.18 0.45
C ASP A 171 -5.72 -6.62 -0.30
N SER A 172 -6.13 -7.21 -1.45
CA SER A 172 -7.33 -6.78 -2.17
C SER A 172 -8.59 -7.43 -1.59
N PRO A 173 -9.56 -6.63 -1.11
CA PRO A 173 -10.86 -7.15 -0.70
C PRO A 173 -11.57 -7.90 -1.83
N GLU A 174 -11.56 -7.37 -3.06
CA GLU A 174 -12.23 -7.94 -4.22
C GLU A 174 -11.69 -9.33 -4.54
N ALA A 175 -10.36 -9.50 -4.55
CA ALA A 175 -9.73 -10.78 -4.83
C ALA A 175 -10.09 -11.82 -3.77
N ASN A 176 -10.01 -11.46 -2.50
CA ASN A 176 -10.27 -12.37 -1.40
C ASN A 176 -11.76 -12.73 -1.27
N ILE A 177 -12.66 -11.77 -1.45
CA ILE A 177 -14.12 -12.01 -1.37
C ILE A 177 -14.58 -12.93 -2.53
N ASN A 178 -14.03 -12.75 -3.73
CA ASN A 178 -14.33 -13.64 -4.86
C ASN A 178 -13.80 -15.07 -4.64
N ALA A 179 -12.57 -15.21 -4.13
CA ALA A 179 -12.01 -16.52 -3.78
C ALA A 179 -12.79 -17.19 -2.63
N ALA A 180 -13.26 -16.41 -1.65
CA ALA A 180 -14.12 -16.89 -0.58
C ALA A 180 -15.46 -17.42 -1.13
N ALA A 181 -16.09 -16.72 -2.07
CA ALA A 181 -17.31 -17.19 -2.72
C ALA A 181 -17.10 -18.56 -3.38
N VAL A 182 -15.97 -18.75 -4.08
CA VAL A 182 -15.59 -20.06 -4.65
C VAL A 182 -15.43 -21.12 -3.56
N ALA A 183 -14.73 -20.80 -2.47
CA ALA A 183 -14.54 -21.74 -1.35
C ALA A 183 -15.88 -22.13 -0.70
N LEU A 184 -16.81 -21.17 -0.53
CA LEU A 184 -18.14 -21.42 0.02
C LEU A 184 -18.98 -22.34 -0.88
N THR A 185 -18.92 -22.18 -2.21
CA THR A 185 -19.65 -23.08 -3.14
C THR A 185 -19.12 -24.51 -3.08
N LYS A 186 -17.86 -24.70 -2.67
CA LYS A 186 -17.23 -26.02 -2.48
C LYS A 186 -17.40 -26.57 -1.05
N GLY A 187 -18.00 -25.81 -0.13
CA GLY A 187 -18.10 -26.16 1.29
C GLY A 187 -16.78 -26.08 2.05
N GLU A 188 -15.76 -25.42 1.50
CA GLU A 188 -14.43 -25.24 2.08
C GLU A 188 -14.46 -24.09 3.12
N THR A 189 -15.22 -24.23 4.20
CA THR A 189 -15.49 -23.15 5.18
C THR A 189 -14.21 -22.58 5.81
N ALA A 190 -13.25 -23.44 6.17
CA ALA A 190 -11.98 -22.99 6.74
C ALA A 190 -11.16 -22.11 5.77
N LYS A 191 -11.21 -22.41 4.46
CA LYS A 191 -10.57 -21.62 3.42
C LYS A 191 -11.30 -20.30 3.20
N ALA A 192 -12.63 -20.33 3.14
CA ALA A 192 -13.46 -19.14 3.01
C ALA A 192 -13.24 -18.17 4.17
N ARG A 193 -13.15 -18.68 5.40
CA ARG A 193 -12.86 -17.87 6.59
C ARG A 193 -11.55 -17.12 6.45
N ARG A 194 -10.45 -17.79 6.06
CA ARG A 194 -9.13 -17.15 5.88
C ARG A 194 -9.17 -15.99 4.88
N TYR A 195 -9.97 -16.10 3.83
CA TYR A 195 -10.13 -15.04 2.83
C TYR A 195 -10.98 -13.88 3.35
N LEU A 196 -12.00 -14.15 4.20
CA LEU A 196 -12.97 -13.14 4.63
C LEU A 196 -12.60 -12.41 5.91
N GLU A 197 -11.84 -13.03 6.80
CA GLU A 197 -11.64 -12.56 8.18
C GLU A 197 -11.12 -11.11 8.24
N ARG A 198 -10.15 -10.78 7.39
CA ARG A 198 -9.57 -9.42 7.33
C ARG A 198 -10.55 -8.37 6.77
N PHE A 199 -11.57 -8.80 6.07
CA PHE A 199 -12.51 -7.93 5.35
C PHE A 199 -13.94 -8.03 5.90
N ALA A 200 -14.13 -8.68 7.04
CA ALA A 200 -15.44 -8.98 7.62
C ALA A 200 -16.30 -7.75 7.93
N THR A 201 -15.68 -6.57 8.05
CA THR A 201 -16.36 -5.29 8.31
C THR A 201 -16.74 -4.54 7.02
N LEU A 202 -16.33 -5.02 5.85
CA LEU A 202 -16.64 -4.37 4.59
C LEU A 202 -18.02 -4.80 4.06
N PRO A 203 -18.87 -3.88 3.60
CA PRO A 203 -20.21 -4.21 3.09
C PRO A 203 -20.22 -5.29 2.00
N MET A 204 -19.20 -5.29 1.13
CA MET A 204 -19.06 -6.29 0.05
C MET A 204 -18.80 -7.71 0.56
N ALA A 205 -18.31 -7.89 1.79
CA ALA A 205 -18.06 -9.19 2.40
C ALA A 205 -19.28 -9.75 3.14
N TYR A 206 -20.25 -8.93 3.52
CA TYR A 206 -21.34 -9.33 4.42
C TYR A 206 -22.13 -10.53 3.92
N ASN A 207 -22.48 -10.59 2.64
CA ASN A 207 -23.19 -11.74 2.11
C ASN A 207 -22.40 -13.04 2.28
N ASN A 208 -21.11 -13.03 1.93
CA ASN A 208 -20.27 -14.21 2.04
C ASN A 208 -19.99 -14.59 3.51
N MET A 209 -19.88 -13.60 4.41
CA MET A 209 -19.80 -13.84 5.85
C MET A 209 -21.07 -14.49 6.38
N GLY A 210 -22.24 -14.07 5.91
CA GLY A 210 -23.52 -14.68 6.27
C GLY A 210 -23.62 -16.14 5.81
N ILE A 211 -23.25 -16.43 4.56
CA ILE A 211 -23.20 -17.80 4.04
C ILE A 211 -22.18 -18.67 4.80
N LEU A 212 -21.01 -18.12 5.11
CA LEU A 212 -20.02 -18.82 5.93
C LEU A 212 -20.58 -19.21 7.30
N CYS A 213 -21.21 -18.25 8.01
CA CYS A 213 -21.83 -18.51 9.29
C CYS A 213 -22.94 -19.59 9.20
N LEU A 214 -23.73 -19.61 8.12
CA LEU A 214 -24.73 -20.67 7.90
C LEU A 214 -24.07 -22.04 7.78
N GLN A 215 -23.03 -22.17 6.95
CA GLN A 215 -22.33 -23.43 6.74
C GLN A 215 -21.61 -23.92 8.01
N GLU A 216 -21.25 -23.02 8.92
CA GLU A 216 -20.68 -23.33 10.23
C GLU A 216 -21.73 -23.58 11.33
N GLY A 217 -23.02 -23.51 10.99
CA GLY A 217 -24.13 -23.75 11.92
C GLY A 217 -24.46 -22.56 12.84
N ASN A 218 -23.85 -21.40 12.64
CA ASN A 218 -24.08 -20.20 13.46
C ASN A 218 -25.20 -19.33 12.85
N ARG A 219 -26.46 -19.71 13.08
CA ARG A 219 -27.62 -19.05 12.48
C ARG A 219 -27.77 -17.59 12.93
N ASP A 220 -27.51 -17.28 14.19
CA ASP A 220 -27.67 -15.92 14.73
C ASP A 220 -26.71 -14.93 14.05
N LYS A 221 -25.43 -15.30 13.94
CA LYS A 221 -24.45 -14.46 13.22
C LYS A 221 -24.76 -14.38 11.73
N ALA A 222 -25.25 -15.45 11.13
CA ALA A 222 -25.64 -15.46 9.74
C ALA A 222 -26.77 -14.47 9.47
N GLU A 223 -27.80 -14.43 10.33
CA GLU A 223 -28.91 -13.49 10.20
C GLU A 223 -28.42 -12.04 10.28
N VAL A 224 -27.50 -11.72 11.19
CA VAL A 224 -26.92 -10.38 11.31
C VAL A 224 -26.21 -10.00 10.01
N TYR A 225 -25.27 -10.82 9.52
CA TYR A 225 -24.53 -10.50 8.31
C TYR A 225 -25.41 -10.41 7.05
N LEU A 226 -26.37 -11.33 6.91
CA LEU A 226 -27.30 -11.30 5.79
C LEU A 226 -28.22 -10.07 5.83
N THR A 227 -28.64 -9.65 7.03
CA THR A 227 -29.40 -8.40 7.19
C THR A 227 -28.58 -7.18 6.78
N MET A 228 -27.30 -7.12 7.18
CA MET A 228 -26.39 -6.05 6.76
C MET A 228 -26.15 -6.07 5.25
N ALA A 229 -26.03 -7.26 4.64
CA ALA A 229 -25.88 -7.41 3.21
C ALA A 229 -27.14 -6.98 2.44
N ALA A 230 -28.33 -7.33 2.93
CA ALA A 230 -29.60 -6.91 2.36
C ALA A 230 -29.77 -5.38 2.44
N ALA A 231 -29.42 -4.78 3.58
CA ALA A 231 -29.42 -3.33 3.75
C ALA A 231 -28.43 -2.63 2.80
N ALA A 232 -27.34 -3.30 2.44
CA ALA A 232 -26.38 -2.85 1.41
C ALA A 232 -26.84 -3.12 -0.03
N GLY A 233 -28.05 -3.63 -0.25
CA GLY A 233 -28.67 -3.85 -1.57
C GLY A 233 -28.29 -5.17 -2.25
N VAL A 234 -27.76 -6.15 -1.52
CA VAL A 234 -27.39 -7.47 -2.07
C VAL A 234 -28.62 -8.36 -2.14
N LYS A 235 -29.21 -8.51 -3.34
CA LYS A 235 -30.44 -9.31 -3.57
C LYS A 235 -30.33 -10.78 -3.14
N GLN A 236 -29.17 -11.38 -3.23
CA GLN A 236 -28.92 -12.76 -2.81
C GLN A 236 -29.12 -12.93 -1.29
N ALA A 237 -28.78 -11.91 -0.50
CA ALA A 237 -28.96 -11.91 0.94
C ALA A 237 -30.44 -11.95 1.34
N ASP A 238 -31.31 -11.24 0.63
CA ASP A 238 -32.76 -11.28 0.85
C ASP A 238 -33.33 -12.70 0.68
N LYS A 239 -32.85 -13.42 -0.32
CA LYS A 239 -33.27 -14.82 -0.56
C LYS A 239 -32.79 -15.72 0.59
N ALA A 240 -31.52 -15.62 0.97
CA ALA A 240 -30.93 -16.38 2.05
C ALA A 240 -31.64 -16.12 3.40
N LEU A 241 -31.99 -14.86 3.71
CA LEU A 241 -32.77 -14.50 4.89
C LEU A 241 -34.16 -15.14 4.93
N LYS A 242 -34.85 -15.19 3.78
CA LYS A 242 -36.16 -15.83 3.69
C LYS A 242 -36.08 -17.35 3.93
N GLU A 243 -35.04 -17.99 3.44
CA GLU A 243 -34.77 -19.40 3.66
C GLU A 243 -34.40 -19.71 5.11
N LEU A 244 -33.62 -18.81 5.75
CA LEU A 244 -33.22 -18.93 7.15
C LEU A 244 -34.39 -18.85 8.15
N LYS A 245 -35.44 -18.10 7.81
CA LYS A 245 -36.63 -17.86 8.65
C LYS A 245 -37.75 -18.91 8.46
N ARG A 246 -37.55 -19.86 7.57
CA ARG A 246 -38.43 -21.01 7.36
C ARG A 246 -38.00 -22.19 8.23
#